data_853eaf3f45115e843f33fa296c6142a0
#
_entry.id   853eaf3f45115e843f33fa296c6142a0
#
_cell.length_a   1.000
_cell.length_b   1.000
_cell.length_c   1.000
_cell.angle_alpha   90.00
_cell.angle_beta   90.00
_cell.angle_gamma   90.00
#
_symmetry.space_group_name_H-M   'P 1'
#
loop_
_entity.id
_entity.type
_entity.pdbx_description
1 polymer ?
#
loop_
_entity_poly.entity_id
_entity_poly.type
_entity_poly.pdbx_seq_one_letter_code
_entity_poly.pdbx_strand_id
1 'polypeptide(L)'
;MNRRTLILSTFAVSGAAFLGAAWYTTRPTATSSAQSIDPEIAEALIRSHSPILGNVDAPVTIVEFFDPACEACRAFHPIVKDLLAEHGGAVRVVLRYTPFHGEGSEQAILILEAARMQNVFEPVLEALLIQQPKWASHGRMQPAFIPAIAESAGLDLEAARTQVKAPEVIAALNQDRADVETVGVRQTPTFFVNGKPLDPFGEAELRALVAAEVAATGS
;
A
#
# COMPACT_ATOMS: atom_id res chain seq x y z
N MET A 1 -31.33 -65.65 3.02
CA MET A 1 -31.37 -64.17 3.22
C MET A 1 -32.83 -63.75 3.40
N ASN A 2 -33.17 -63.20 4.58
CA ASN A 2 -34.53 -62.87 4.92
C ASN A 2 -34.98 -61.59 4.21
N ARG A 3 -36.17 -61.65 3.54
CA ARG A 3 -36.74 -60.49 2.84
C ARG A 3 -36.87 -59.22 3.70
N ARG A 4 -36.96 -59.36 5.03
CA ARG A 4 -36.98 -58.24 5.99
C ARG A 4 -35.66 -57.50 6.12
N THR A 5 -34.51 -58.16 5.97
CA THR A 5 -33.18 -57.54 6.02
C THR A 5 -32.88 -56.72 4.75
N LEU A 6 -33.44 -57.12 3.60
CA LEU A 6 -33.26 -56.40 2.34
C LEU A 6 -34.03 -55.06 2.30
N ILE A 7 -35.21 -55.04 2.93
CA ILE A 7 -36.06 -53.81 2.97
C ILE A 7 -35.45 -52.78 3.92
N LEU A 8 -34.90 -53.20 5.05
CA LEU A 8 -34.25 -52.27 6.02
C LEU A 8 -32.96 -51.65 5.46
N SER A 9 -32.21 -52.39 4.65
CA SER A 9 -30.99 -51.85 4.04
C SER A 9 -31.23 -50.80 2.93
N THR A 10 -32.31 -50.95 2.17
CA THR A 10 -32.72 -49.98 1.13
C THR A 10 -33.17 -48.65 1.73
N PHE A 11 -33.90 -48.64 2.84
CA PHE A 11 -34.33 -47.42 3.51
C PHE A 11 -33.16 -46.66 4.17
N ALA A 12 -32.17 -47.36 4.72
CA ALA A 12 -30.99 -46.74 5.34
C ALA A 12 -30.10 -46.01 4.30
N VAL A 13 -29.91 -46.60 3.12
CA VAL A 13 -29.09 -45.97 2.05
C VAL A 13 -29.82 -44.79 1.44
N SER A 14 -31.12 -44.85 1.23
CA SER A 14 -31.94 -43.75 0.69
C SER A 14 -32.03 -42.57 1.67
N GLY A 15 -32.13 -42.82 2.97
CA GLY A 15 -32.12 -41.75 4.00
C GLY A 15 -30.80 -41.02 4.11
N ALA A 16 -29.69 -41.73 4.01
CA ALA A 16 -28.35 -41.11 4.05
C ALA A 16 -28.06 -40.25 2.80
N ALA A 17 -28.52 -40.69 1.63
CA ALA A 17 -28.39 -39.89 0.39
C ALA A 17 -29.24 -38.60 0.43
N PHE A 18 -30.47 -38.66 1.00
CA PHE A 18 -31.34 -37.48 1.13
C PHE A 18 -30.77 -36.47 2.15
N LEU A 19 -30.26 -36.94 3.30
CA LEU A 19 -29.67 -36.07 4.30
C LEU A 19 -28.35 -35.46 3.81
N GLY A 20 -27.55 -36.21 3.06
CA GLY A 20 -26.32 -35.71 2.43
C GLY A 20 -26.59 -34.62 1.35
N ALA A 21 -27.62 -34.84 0.51
CA ALA A 21 -28.02 -33.87 -0.49
C ALA A 21 -28.60 -32.58 0.13
N ALA A 22 -29.44 -32.70 1.17
CA ALA A 22 -29.98 -31.56 1.90
C ALA A 22 -28.86 -30.76 2.61
N TRP A 23 -27.84 -31.42 3.19
CA TRP A 23 -26.72 -30.75 3.81
C TRP A 23 -25.82 -30.04 2.78
N TYR A 24 -25.66 -30.63 1.59
CA TYR A 24 -24.88 -30.02 0.51
C TYR A 24 -25.57 -28.77 -0.08
N THR A 25 -26.91 -28.79 -0.20
CA THR A 25 -27.69 -27.66 -0.74
C THR A 25 -27.93 -26.54 0.28
N THR A 26 -27.82 -26.84 1.59
CA THR A 26 -27.97 -25.85 2.67
C THR A 26 -26.63 -25.31 3.18
N ARG A 27 -25.50 -25.70 2.57
CA ARG A 27 -24.25 -25.02 2.87
C ARG A 27 -24.43 -23.53 2.52
N PRO A 28 -24.30 -22.62 3.49
CA PRO A 28 -24.30 -21.21 3.15
C PRO A 28 -23.12 -21.03 2.19
N THR A 29 -23.43 -20.72 0.95
CA THR A 29 -22.45 -20.13 0.04
C THR A 29 -21.94 -18.91 0.80
N ALA A 30 -20.68 -18.92 1.20
CA ALA A 30 -20.02 -17.73 1.70
C ALA A 30 -20.09 -16.75 0.53
N THR A 31 -21.16 -15.97 0.50
CA THR A 31 -21.21 -14.77 -0.30
C THR A 31 -20.08 -13.93 0.27
N SER A 32 -18.97 -13.87 -0.45
CA SER A 32 -17.95 -12.85 -0.22
C SER A 32 -18.70 -11.53 -0.46
N SER A 33 -19.35 -11.03 0.59
CA SER A 33 -19.74 -9.65 0.62
C SER A 33 -18.43 -8.91 0.43
N ALA A 34 -18.27 -8.22 -0.69
CA ALA A 34 -17.23 -7.22 -0.83
C ALA A 34 -17.37 -6.35 0.42
N GLN A 35 -16.48 -6.55 1.39
CA GLN A 35 -16.44 -5.73 2.59
C GLN A 35 -16.19 -4.32 2.11
N SER A 36 -17.25 -3.50 2.12
CA SER A 36 -17.09 -2.08 1.90
C SER A 36 -16.14 -1.59 2.98
N ILE A 37 -15.02 -1.03 2.54
CA ILE A 37 -14.07 -0.38 3.46
C ILE A 37 -14.85 0.65 4.26
N ASP A 38 -14.56 0.74 5.55
CA ASP A 38 -15.08 1.81 6.40
C ASP A 38 -14.83 3.15 5.69
N PRO A 39 -15.84 4.02 5.54
CA PRO A 39 -15.68 5.31 4.86
C PRO A 39 -14.55 6.17 5.46
N GLU A 40 -14.33 6.12 6.78
CA GLU A 40 -13.25 6.84 7.44
C GLU A 40 -11.89 6.30 7.01
N ILE A 41 -11.73 4.98 6.93
CA ILE A 41 -10.50 4.35 6.42
C ILE A 41 -10.32 4.70 4.94
N ALA A 42 -11.37 4.61 4.12
CA ALA A 42 -11.27 4.93 2.70
C ALA A 42 -10.80 6.37 2.46
N GLU A 43 -11.29 7.33 3.25
CA GLU A 43 -10.85 8.71 3.19
C GLU A 43 -9.40 8.88 3.69
N ALA A 44 -9.01 8.12 4.72
CA ALA A 44 -7.66 8.14 5.27
C ALA A 44 -6.61 7.48 4.35
N LEU A 45 -7.02 6.62 3.40
CA LEU A 45 -6.09 6.02 2.44
C LEU A 45 -5.58 7.01 1.40
N ILE A 46 -6.40 7.96 0.94
CA ILE A 46 -6.06 8.89 -0.14
C ILE A 46 -6.40 10.31 0.28
N ARG A 47 -5.40 11.19 0.28
CA ARG A 47 -5.57 12.62 0.54
C ARG A 47 -5.14 13.44 -0.66
N SER A 48 -5.72 14.63 -0.81
CA SER A 48 -5.39 15.54 -1.93
C SER A 48 -3.94 16.03 -1.91
N HIS A 49 -3.28 16.01 -0.77
CA HIS A 49 -1.88 16.38 -0.62
C HIS A 49 -0.90 15.24 -0.92
N SER A 50 -1.38 13.98 -1.02
CA SER A 50 -0.51 12.82 -1.19
C SER A 50 0.24 12.86 -2.53
N PRO A 51 1.55 12.59 -2.54
CA PRO A 51 2.29 12.42 -3.78
C PRO A 51 1.76 11.23 -4.59
N ILE A 52 1.69 11.41 -5.90
CA ILE A 52 1.23 10.38 -6.84
C ILE A 52 2.36 10.06 -7.81
N LEU A 53 2.67 8.79 -7.98
CA LEU A 53 3.56 8.28 -9.01
C LEU A 53 2.73 7.61 -10.12
N GLY A 54 3.08 7.87 -11.36
CA GLY A 54 2.34 7.35 -12.52
C GLY A 54 1.19 8.25 -12.97
N ASN A 55 0.23 7.67 -13.71
CA ASN A 55 -0.91 8.40 -14.25
C ASN A 55 -1.95 8.72 -13.18
N VAL A 56 -2.21 10.00 -12.93
CA VAL A 56 -3.17 10.45 -11.90
C VAL A 56 -4.60 9.92 -12.10
N ASP A 57 -4.98 9.59 -13.34
CA ASP A 57 -6.29 9.08 -13.71
C ASP A 57 -6.32 7.54 -13.81
N ALA A 58 -5.26 6.85 -13.38
CA ALA A 58 -5.19 5.40 -13.42
C ALA A 58 -6.33 4.74 -12.63
N PRO A 59 -7.01 3.73 -13.19
CA PRO A 59 -8.14 3.06 -12.54
C PRO A 59 -7.74 2.20 -11.35
N VAL A 60 -6.47 1.77 -11.26
CA VAL A 60 -5.95 1.00 -10.13
C VAL A 60 -5.01 1.85 -9.31
N THR A 61 -5.31 1.96 -8.02
CA THR A 61 -4.52 2.74 -7.07
C THR A 61 -3.84 1.82 -6.06
N ILE A 62 -2.52 1.84 -6.03
CA ILE A 62 -1.71 1.31 -4.94
C ILE A 62 -1.53 2.45 -3.93
N VAL A 63 -1.92 2.26 -2.69
CA VAL A 63 -1.58 3.15 -1.58
C VAL A 63 -0.43 2.53 -0.82
N GLU A 64 0.66 3.25 -0.66
CA GLU A 64 1.83 2.83 0.11
C GLU A 64 2.02 3.75 1.31
N PHE A 65 1.86 3.21 2.52
CA PHE A 65 2.32 3.86 3.74
C PHE A 65 3.84 3.69 3.81
N PHE A 66 4.50 4.80 3.56
CA PHE A 66 5.90 4.85 3.17
C PHE A 66 6.74 5.66 4.16
N ASP A 67 7.90 5.11 4.51
CA ASP A 67 8.92 5.81 5.28
C ASP A 67 10.23 5.85 4.47
N PRO A 68 10.76 7.03 4.11
CA PRO A 68 12.00 7.12 3.35
C PRO A 68 13.23 6.53 4.07
N ALA A 69 13.18 6.38 5.39
CA ALA A 69 14.26 5.76 6.17
C ALA A 69 14.10 4.23 6.33
N CYS A 70 12.96 3.66 5.95
CA CYS A 70 12.70 2.23 6.06
C CYS A 70 13.44 1.43 4.97
N GLU A 71 14.27 0.46 5.38
CA GLU A 71 15.01 -0.39 4.45
C GLU A 71 14.09 -1.26 3.57
N ALA A 72 12.95 -1.71 4.12
CA ALA A 72 11.96 -2.48 3.37
C ALA A 72 11.25 -1.59 2.32
N CYS A 73 10.93 -0.32 2.62
CA CYS A 73 10.41 0.63 1.63
C CYS A 73 11.40 0.80 0.47
N ARG A 74 12.68 0.97 0.78
CA ARG A 74 13.72 1.00 -0.26
C ARG A 74 13.76 -0.28 -1.11
N ALA A 75 13.61 -1.45 -0.48
CA ALA A 75 13.62 -2.73 -1.20
C ALA A 75 12.39 -2.90 -2.09
N PHE A 76 11.23 -2.39 -1.69
CA PHE A 76 10.00 -2.46 -2.49
C PHE A 76 9.89 -1.39 -3.57
N HIS A 77 10.63 -0.29 -3.47
CA HIS A 77 10.56 0.79 -4.46
C HIS A 77 10.80 0.33 -5.92
N PRO A 78 11.81 -0.48 -6.26
CA PRO A 78 11.95 -1.01 -7.62
C PRO A 78 10.76 -1.88 -8.05
N ILE A 79 10.17 -2.68 -7.15
CA ILE A 79 9.00 -3.51 -7.42
C ILE A 79 7.79 -2.63 -7.79
N VAL A 80 7.60 -1.54 -7.06
CA VAL A 80 6.54 -0.55 -7.32
C VAL A 80 6.76 0.14 -8.66
N LYS A 81 8.00 0.51 -9.00
CA LYS A 81 8.35 1.07 -10.33
C LYS A 81 8.08 0.08 -11.46
N ASP A 82 8.42 -1.20 -11.27
CA ASP A 82 8.15 -2.25 -12.25
C ASP A 82 6.63 -2.39 -12.48
N LEU A 83 5.82 -2.40 -11.43
CA LEU A 83 4.36 -2.46 -11.53
C LEU A 83 3.78 -1.28 -12.31
N LEU A 84 4.28 -0.07 -12.10
CA LEU A 84 3.89 1.11 -12.88
C LEU A 84 4.24 0.94 -14.37
N ALA A 85 5.44 0.42 -14.67
CA ALA A 85 5.91 0.20 -16.03
C ALA A 85 5.15 -0.94 -16.74
N GLU A 86 4.93 -2.05 -16.06
CA GLU A 86 4.26 -3.26 -16.60
C GLU A 86 2.81 -2.98 -16.99
N HIS A 87 2.10 -2.12 -16.25
CA HIS A 87 0.68 -1.87 -16.46
C HIS A 87 0.35 -0.61 -17.27
N GLY A 88 1.37 0.05 -17.84
CA GLY A 88 1.18 1.03 -18.92
C GLY A 88 0.20 2.18 -18.65
N GLY A 89 0.17 2.71 -17.43
CA GLY A 89 -0.73 3.81 -17.05
C GLY A 89 -2.08 3.36 -16.46
N ALA A 90 -2.35 2.06 -16.37
CA ALA A 90 -3.52 1.53 -15.66
C ALA A 90 -3.35 1.53 -14.13
N VAL A 91 -2.13 1.74 -13.64
CA VAL A 91 -1.79 1.75 -12.21
C VAL A 91 -1.17 3.08 -11.83
N ARG A 92 -1.51 3.58 -10.66
CA ARG A 92 -0.83 4.69 -9.97
C ARG A 92 -0.47 4.30 -8.54
N VAL A 93 0.50 5.00 -7.97
CA VAL A 93 0.87 4.85 -6.56
C VAL A 93 0.63 6.15 -5.82
N VAL A 94 -0.06 6.07 -4.69
CA VAL A 94 -0.28 7.16 -3.74
C VAL A 94 0.61 6.91 -2.53
N LEU A 95 1.55 7.80 -2.26
CA LEU A 95 2.42 7.69 -1.10
C LEU A 95 1.78 8.38 0.11
N ARG A 96 1.78 7.69 1.25
CA ARG A 96 1.31 8.20 2.55
C ARG A 96 2.49 8.20 3.52
N TYR A 97 2.87 9.38 3.98
CA TYR A 97 4.06 9.53 4.82
C TYR A 97 3.87 8.92 6.21
N THR A 98 4.81 8.05 6.58
CA THR A 98 4.74 7.25 7.80
C THR A 98 6.10 7.27 8.53
N PRO A 99 6.45 8.38 9.22
CA PRO A 99 7.79 8.59 9.77
C PRO A 99 8.06 7.75 11.03
N PHE A 100 8.17 6.43 10.90
CA PHE A 100 8.39 5.51 12.01
C PHE A 100 9.83 5.46 12.53
N HIS A 101 10.80 6.01 11.76
CA HIS A 101 12.21 6.04 12.18
C HIS A 101 12.64 7.43 12.71
N GLY A 102 11.68 8.20 13.24
CA GLY A 102 11.92 9.44 13.99
C GLY A 102 12.37 10.63 13.14
N GLU A 103 13.18 11.51 13.72
CA GLU A 103 13.54 12.81 13.14
C GLU A 103 14.16 12.71 11.75
N GLY A 104 14.97 11.67 11.47
CA GLY A 104 15.56 11.46 10.16
C GLY A 104 14.52 11.19 9.07
N SER A 105 13.48 10.39 9.37
CA SER A 105 12.35 10.18 8.47
C SER A 105 11.59 11.47 8.22
N GLU A 106 11.32 12.23 9.28
CA GLU A 106 10.61 13.52 9.16
C GLU A 106 11.37 14.51 8.30
N GLN A 107 12.67 14.65 8.53
CA GLN A 107 13.51 15.53 7.71
C GLN A 107 13.50 15.11 6.24
N ALA A 108 13.60 13.82 5.94
CA ALA A 108 13.54 13.31 4.57
C ALA A 108 12.17 13.61 3.93
N ILE A 109 11.06 13.43 4.66
CA ILE A 109 9.71 13.75 4.19
C ILE A 109 9.57 15.26 3.90
N LEU A 110 10.04 16.12 4.79
CA LEU A 110 9.99 17.57 4.57
C LEU A 110 10.79 17.99 3.32
N ILE A 111 11.94 17.36 3.09
CA ILE A 111 12.75 17.55 1.86
C ILE A 111 12.00 17.04 0.62
N LEU A 112 11.33 15.89 0.70
CA LEU A 112 10.50 15.37 -0.39
C LEU A 112 9.33 16.32 -0.73
N GLU A 113 8.69 16.91 0.26
CA GLU A 113 7.64 17.91 0.04
C GLU A 113 8.18 19.19 -0.60
N ALA A 114 9.36 19.67 -0.18
CA ALA A 114 10.03 20.77 -0.86
C ALA A 114 10.38 20.42 -2.32
N ALA A 115 10.83 19.18 -2.57
CA ALA A 115 11.09 18.67 -3.91
C ALA A 115 9.81 18.61 -4.77
N ARG A 116 8.66 18.27 -4.17
CA ARG A 116 7.36 18.30 -4.84
C ARG A 116 6.97 19.73 -5.26
N MET A 117 7.18 20.71 -4.38
CA MET A 117 6.95 22.13 -4.70
C MET A 117 7.84 22.64 -5.84
N GLN A 118 9.01 22.02 -6.03
CA GLN A 118 9.98 22.35 -7.08
C GLN A 118 9.85 21.46 -8.33
N ASN A 119 8.89 20.52 -8.37
CA ASN A 119 8.69 19.54 -9.46
C ASN A 119 9.90 18.61 -9.70
N VAL A 120 10.66 18.31 -8.64
CA VAL A 120 11.79 17.35 -8.64
C VAL A 120 11.59 16.21 -7.63
N PHE A 121 10.31 15.89 -7.33
CA PHE A 121 9.96 14.87 -6.32
C PHE A 121 10.57 13.50 -6.63
N GLU A 122 10.29 12.95 -7.81
CA GLU A 122 10.74 11.60 -8.16
C GLU A 122 12.27 11.47 -8.20
N PRO A 123 13.04 12.37 -8.83
CA PRO A 123 14.49 12.33 -8.78
C PRO A 123 15.05 12.38 -7.35
N VAL A 124 14.47 13.21 -6.47
CA VAL A 124 14.92 13.33 -5.08
C VAL A 124 14.54 12.09 -4.27
N LEU A 125 13.33 11.56 -4.44
CA LEU A 125 12.89 10.31 -3.82
C LEU A 125 13.85 9.17 -4.17
N GLU A 126 14.15 9.01 -5.45
CA GLU A 126 15.04 7.95 -5.95
C GLU A 126 16.46 8.11 -5.40
N ALA A 127 17.01 9.33 -5.39
CA ALA A 127 18.33 9.61 -4.83
C ALA A 127 18.42 9.30 -3.33
N LEU A 128 17.39 9.67 -2.56
CA LEU A 128 17.31 9.39 -1.13
C LEU A 128 17.24 7.88 -0.86
N LEU A 129 16.45 7.12 -1.63
CA LEU A 129 16.34 5.68 -1.46
C LEU A 129 17.62 4.94 -1.89
N ILE A 130 18.21 5.29 -3.04
CA ILE A 130 19.48 4.69 -3.50
C ILE A 130 20.60 4.94 -2.48
N GLN A 131 20.66 6.15 -1.93
CA GLN A 131 21.69 6.53 -0.98
C GLN A 131 21.28 6.32 0.48
N GLN A 132 20.11 5.71 0.74
CA GLN A 132 19.62 5.43 2.10
C GLN A 132 20.68 4.81 3.02
N PRO A 133 21.53 3.84 2.59
CA PRO A 133 22.57 3.28 3.46
C PRO A 133 23.58 4.30 4.03
N LYS A 134 23.70 5.49 3.42
CA LYS A 134 24.58 6.57 3.91
C LYS A 134 23.94 7.38 5.04
N TRP A 135 22.62 7.56 5.02
CA TRP A 135 21.93 8.44 5.95
C TRP A 135 20.96 7.72 6.89
N ALA A 136 20.46 6.52 6.51
CA ALA A 136 19.60 5.67 7.34
C ALA A 136 20.00 4.20 7.14
N SER A 137 20.72 3.61 8.07
CA SER A 137 21.15 2.21 7.99
C SER A 137 21.25 1.59 9.38
N HIS A 138 20.63 0.40 9.56
CA HIS A 138 20.75 -0.41 10.77
C HIS A 138 20.55 0.37 12.08
N GLY A 139 19.50 1.22 12.12
CA GLY A 139 19.21 2.06 13.29
C GLY A 139 20.13 3.26 13.50
N ARG A 140 21.08 3.51 12.57
CA ARG A 140 21.89 4.73 12.56
C ARG A 140 21.28 5.76 11.63
N MET A 141 20.92 6.91 12.19
CA MET A 141 20.44 8.07 11.44
C MET A 141 21.56 9.09 11.31
N GLN A 142 21.81 9.54 10.09
CA GLN A 142 22.74 10.60 9.73
C GLN A 142 22.03 11.62 8.80
N PRO A 143 21.03 12.32 9.32
CA PRO A 143 20.18 13.19 8.50
C PRO A 143 20.92 14.34 7.86
N ALA A 144 22.12 14.68 8.34
CA ALA A 144 22.98 15.70 7.75
C ALA A 144 23.35 15.42 6.28
N PHE A 145 23.26 14.18 5.80
CA PHE A 145 23.50 13.85 4.39
C PHE A 145 22.29 14.11 3.48
N ILE A 146 21.08 14.18 4.02
CA ILE A 146 19.84 14.32 3.24
C ILE A 146 19.86 15.55 2.32
N PRO A 147 20.21 16.76 2.78
CA PRO A 147 20.22 17.93 1.92
C PRO A 147 21.15 17.81 0.71
N ALA A 148 22.38 17.36 0.93
CA ALA A 148 23.35 17.21 -0.16
C ALA A 148 22.94 16.13 -1.18
N ILE A 149 22.27 15.05 -0.74
CA ILE A 149 21.72 14.03 -1.63
C ILE A 149 20.59 14.64 -2.47
N ALA A 150 19.69 15.38 -1.86
CA ALA A 150 18.55 16.01 -2.55
C ALA A 150 19.01 17.09 -3.55
N GLU A 151 20.02 17.90 -3.18
CA GLU A 151 20.65 18.88 -4.07
C GLU A 151 21.25 18.21 -5.30
N SER A 152 21.94 17.09 -5.13
CA SER A 152 22.52 16.34 -6.25
C SER A 152 21.45 15.79 -7.22
N ALA A 153 20.20 15.67 -6.76
CA ALA A 153 19.04 15.27 -7.55
C ALA A 153 18.20 16.44 -8.10
N GLY A 154 18.68 17.67 -7.92
CA GLY A 154 18.08 18.85 -8.51
C GLY A 154 17.27 19.74 -7.56
N LEU A 155 17.25 19.46 -6.26
CA LEU A 155 16.60 20.31 -5.27
C LEU A 155 17.39 21.62 -5.08
N ASP A 156 16.74 22.77 -5.23
CA ASP A 156 17.27 24.05 -4.76
C ASP A 156 17.16 24.13 -3.23
N LEU A 157 18.31 24.04 -2.55
CA LEU A 157 18.37 24.08 -1.09
C LEU A 157 18.01 25.44 -0.50
N GLU A 158 18.26 26.54 -1.21
CA GLU A 158 17.91 27.88 -0.72
C GLU A 158 16.40 28.06 -0.66
N ALA A 159 15.69 27.66 -1.72
CA ALA A 159 14.24 27.63 -1.74
C ALA A 159 13.67 26.64 -0.71
N ALA A 160 14.29 25.45 -0.60
CA ALA A 160 13.84 24.40 0.32
C ALA A 160 13.84 24.84 1.79
N ARG A 161 14.75 25.73 2.22
CA ARG A 161 14.83 26.24 3.62
C ARG A 161 13.53 26.89 4.11
N THR A 162 12.78 27.50 3.22
CA THR A 162 11.47 28.09 3.53
C THR A 162 10.35 27.11 3.28
N GLN A 163 10.43 26.30 2.21
CA GLN A 163 9.39 25.35 1.81
C GLN A 163 9.17 24.25 2.84
N VAL A 164 10.22 23.72 3.45
CA VAL A 164 10.09 22.67 4.52
C VAL A 164 9.33 23.19 5.76
N LYS A 165 9.17 24.51 5.91
CA LYS A 165 8.45 25.15 7.01
C LYS A 165 7.08 25.67 6.59
N ALA A 166 6.70 25.47 5.34
CA ALA A 166 5.42 25.92 4.84
C ALA A 166 4.26 25.27 5.61
N PRO A 167 3.23 26.02 5.98
CA PRO A 167 2.12 25.50 6.77
C PRO A 167 1.45 24.28 6.13
N GLU A 168 1.32 24.26 4.81
CA GLU A 168 0.76 23.16 4.03
C GLU A 168 1.61 21.86 4.13
N VAL A 169 2.93 21.98 4.16
CA VAL A 169 3.86 20.86 4.29
C VAL A 169 3.74 20.24 5.70
N ILE A 170 3.72 21.10 6.72
CA ILE A 170 3.54 20.64 8.11
C ILE A 170 2.16 20.04 8.31
N ALA A 171 1.12 20.63 7.70
CA ALA A 171 -0.24 20.11 7.78
C ALA A 171 -0.36 18.73 7.10
N ALA A 172 0.26 18.55 5.92
CA ALA A 172 0.30 17.25 5.22
C ALA A 172 0.93 16.16 6.09
N LEU A 173 2.10 16.42 6.67
CA LEU A 173 2.77 15.45 7.55
C LEU A 173 1.94 15.12 8.79
N ASN A 174 1.30 16.11 9.41
CA ASN A 174 0.46 15.90 10.59
C ASN A 174 -0.82 15.12 10.24
N GLN A 175 -1.42 15.38 9.08
CA GLN A 175 -2.57 14.62 8.61
C GLN A 175 -2.19 13.17 8.32
N ASP A 176 -1.07 12.93 7.66
CA ASP A 176 -0.61 11.57 7.37
C ASP A 176 -0.34 10.77 8.65
N ARG A 177 0.21 11.41 9.69
CA ARG A 177 0.35 10.78 11.02
C ARG A 177 -0.98 10.40 11.65
N ALA A 178 -1.98 11.28 11.56
CA ALA A 178 -3.31 10.98 12.08
C ALA A 178 -3.95 9.82 11.30
N ASP A 179 -3.80 9.81 9.99
CA ASP A 179 -4.33 8.75 9.13
C ASP A 179 -3.64 7.40 9.34
N VAL A 180 -2.34 7.38 9.65
CA VAL A 180 -1.61 6.17 10.08
C VAL A 180 -2.28 5.52 11.28
N GLU A 181 -2.70 6.31 12.28
CA GLU A 181 -3.42 5.81 13.45
C GLU A 181 -4.84 5.36 13.10
N THR A 182 -5.57 6.14 12.28
CA THR A 182 -6.93 5.81 11.83
C THR A 182 -6.98 4.50 11.05
N VAL A 183 -6.05 4.31 10.11
CA VAL A 183 -5.95 3.08 9.30
C VAL A 183 -5.39 1.91 10.13
N GLY A 184 -4.71 2.18 11.23
CA GLY A 184 -4.10 1.17 12.08
C GLY A 184 -2.79 0.62 11.53
N VAL A 185 -2.05 1.42 10.76
CA VAL A 185 -0.73 1.03 10.21
C VAL A 185 0.28 0.87 11.34
N ARG A 186 1.00 -0.26 11.36
CA ARG A 186 1.98 -0.60 12.41
C ARG A 186 3.38 -0.86 11.90
N GLN A 187 3.56 -0.91 10.57
CA GLN A 187 4.84 -1.16 9.92
C GLN A 187 4.90 -0.48 8.56
N THR A 188 6.10 -0.29 8.03
CA THR A 188 6.35 0.21 6.68
C THR A 188 7.22 -0.79 5.89
N PRO A 189 6.96 -0.96 4.59
CA PRO A 189 5.78 -0.45 3.90
C PRO A 189 4.52 -1.23 4.27
N THR A 190 3.35 -0.56 4.20
CA THR A 190 2.04 -1.21 4.22
C THR A 190 1.30 -0.80 2.94
N PHE A 191 0.74 -1.79 2.25
CA PHE A 191 0.10 -1.59 0.95
C PHE A 191 -1.40 -1.85 0.99
N PHE A 192 -2.13 -1.03 0.23
CA PHE A 192 -3.52 -1.28 -0.16
C PHE A 192 -3.64 -1.14 -1.67
N VAL A 193 -4.43 -1.99 -2.33
CA VAL A 193 -4.72 -1.87 -3.77
C VAL A 193 -6.23 -1.72 -3.94
N ASN A 194 -6.67 -0.59 -4.48
CA ASN A 194 -8.09 -0.22 -4.54
C ASN A 194 -8.80 -0.42 -3.20
N GLY A 195 -8.10 -0.04 -2.11
CA GLY A 195 -8.59 -0.16 -0.75
C GLY A 195 -8.49 -1.55 -0.12
N LYS A 196 -8.09 -2.58 -0.84
CA LYS A 196 -7.88 -3.93 -0.30
C LYS A 196 -6.50 -4.01 0.35
N PRO A 197 -6.38 -4.40 1.62
CA PRO A 197 -5.08 -4.55 2.26
C PRO A 197 -4.28 -5.69 1.61
N LEU A 198 -2.97 -5.52 1.54
CA LEU A 198 -2.06 -6.58 1.11
C LEU A 198 -1.83 -7.55 2.27
N ASP A 199 -2.48 -8.70 2.22
CA ASP A 199 -2.32 -9.79 3.19
C ASP A 199 -2.40 -11.16 2.47
N PRO A 200 -1.38 -12.03 2.59
CA PRO A 200 -0.11 -11.80 3.27
C PRO A 200 0.80 -10.76 2.57
N PHE A 201 1.74 -10.18 3.33
CA PHE A 201 2.70 -9.22 2.81
C PHE A 201 3.81 -9.93 2.01
N GLY A 202 4.02 -9.47 0.77
CA GLY A 202 5.06 -10.01 -0.11
C GLY A 202 5.02 -9.41 -1.51
N GLU A 203 6.14 -9.52 -2.25
CA GLU A 203 6.21 -9.06 -3.64
C GLU A 203 5.25 -9.81 -4.56
N ALA A 204 5.23 -11.15 -4.45
CA ALA A 204 4.37 -11.99 -5.29
C ALA A 204 2.89 -11.68 -5.06
N GLU A 205 2.51 -11.45 -3.81
CA GLU A 205 1.16 -11.10 -3.40
C GLU A 205 0.77 -9.71 -3.88
N LEU A 206 1.67 -8.72 -3.81
CA LEU A 206 1.44 -7.38 -4.33
C LEU A 206 1.22 -7.42 -5.86
N ARG A 207 2.10 -8.12 -6.60
CA ARG A 207 1.95 -8.30 -8.05
C ARG A 207 0.64 -9.00 -8.41
N ALA A 208 0.28 -10.06 -7.69
CA ALA A 208 -0.96 -10.79 -7.92
C ALA A 208 -2.20 -9.93 -7.65
N LEU A 209 -2.22 -9.16 -6.56
CA LEU A 209 -3.33 -8.28 -6.20
C LEU A 209 -3.50 -7.16 -7.23
N VAL A 210 -2.40 -6.51 -7.66
CA VAL A 210 -2.43 -5.48 -8.69
C VAL A 210 -2.94 -6.04 -10.02
N ALA A 211 -2.42 -7.20 -10.45
CA ALA A 211 -2.86 -7.84 -11.70
C ALA A 211 -4.36 -8.19 -11.69
N ALA A 212 -4.88 -8.67 -10.54
CA ALA A 212 -6.30 -8.96 -10.37
C ALA A 212 -7.16 -7.70 -10.47
N GLU A 213 -6.73 -6.59 -9.85
CA GLU A 213 -7.45 -5.30 -9.92
C GLU A 213 -7.41 -4.71 -11.34
N VAL A 214 -6.26 -4.79 -12.04
CA VAL A 214 -6.17 -4.34 -13.44
C VAL A 214 -7.08 -5.17 -14.35
N ALA A 215 -7.12 -6.50 -14.19
CA ALA A 215 -8.02 -7.36 -14.96
C ALA A 215 -9.50 -7.01 -14.74
N ALA A 216 -9.88 -6.61 -13.53
CA ALA A 216 -11.24 -6.22 -13.19
C ALA A 216 -11.69 -4.89 -13.83
N THR A 217 -10.77 -3.99 -14.20
CA THR A 217 -11.09 -2.70 -14.85
C THR A 217 -11.36 -2.83 -16.36
N GLY A 218 -10.94 -3.93 -16.98
CA GLY A 218 -11.10 -4.20 -18.42
C GLY A 218 -12.30 -5.05 -18.78
N SER A 219 -13.21 -5.33 -17.82
CA SER A 219 -14.37 -6.22 -17.99
C SER A 219 -15.67 -5.47 -18.21
#